data_ca9b8c7a341fda2fb3c833fcc629ac04
#
_entry.id   ca9b8c7a341fda2fb3c833fcc629ac04
#
_cell.length_a   1.000
_cell.length_b   1.000
_cell.length_c   1.000
_cell.angle_alpha   90.00
_cell.angle_beta   90.00
_cell.angle_gamma   90.00
#
_symmetry.space_group_name_H-M   'P 1'
#
loop_
_entity.id
_entity.type
_entity.pdbx_description
1 polymer ?
#
loop_
_entity_poly.entity_id
_entity_poly.type
_entity_poly.pdbx_seq_one_letter_code
_entity_poly.pdbx_strand_id
1 'polypeptide(L)'
;MYGRIVQLPLFTGISGTDLLELQDRFPFSIEPIDAGTKLLVAGERTKGLLWIVSGTVRRNLPWMEESLEGPLLIEPERLFGLDNTTEAGWKAETALEILYISKENVVRHLLRNAIVRLNFMTLLSSALQRKSAPLEVPRTVEEKLRSFVRSARLKPDSQVTLHMKMTELAERLDVSRLVLSRTLNRLALEGKIELKRETIIING
;
A
#
# COMPACT_ATOMS: atom_id res chain seq x y z
N MET A 1 11.07 -25.36 5.29
CA MET A 1 9.82 -24.60 5.28
C MET A 1 9.55 -23.92 6.62
N TYR A 2 9.52 -24.66 7.73
CA TYR A 2 9.28 -24.14 9.09
C TYR A 2 10.19 -22.97 9.47
N GLY A 3 11.51 -23.09 9.25
CA GLY A 3 12.48 -22.06 9.65
C GLY A 3 12.24 -20.68 9.06
N ARG A 4 11.53 -20.56 7.95
CA ARG A 4 11.20 -19.26 7.33
C ARG A 4 9.93 -18.66 7.90
N ILE A 5 8.94 -19.47 8.23
CA ILE A 5 7.66 -18.99 8.80
C ILE A 5 7.89 -18.41 10.20
N VAL A 6 8.69 -19.05 11.04
CA VAL A 6 9.00 -18.54 12.40
C VAL A 6 9.80 -17.25 12.41
N GLN A 7 10.47 -16.91 11.30
CA GLN A 7 11.19 -15.64 11.14
C GLN A 7 10.27 -14.47 10.79
N LEU A 8 9.03 -14.76 10.34
CA LEU A 8 8.09 -13.70 10.03
C LEU A 8 7.65 -13.00 11.32
N PRO A 9 7.59 -11.67 11.36
CA PRO A 9 7.21 -10.91 12.55
C PRO A 9 5.89 -11.34 13.19
N LEU A 10 4.96 -11.87 12.40
CA LEU A 10 3.69 -12.40 12.88
C LEU A 10 3.87 -13.62 13.81
N PHE A 11 4.91 -14.42 13.61
CA PHE A 11 5.18 -15.67 14.35
C PHE A 11 6.36 -15.55 15.31
N THR A 12 6.89 -14.36 15.51
CA THR A 12 8.00 -14.14 16.46
C THR A 12 7.64 -14.60 17.86
N GLY A 13 8.47 -15.46 18.44
CA GLY A 13 8.27 -15.98 19.80
C GLY A 13 7.24 -17.10 19.93
N ILE A 14 6.64 -17.58 18.84
CA ILE A 14 5.77 -18.76 18.87
C ILE A 14 6.62 -20.02 19.11
N SER A 15 6.13 -20.93 19.92
CA SER A 15 6.78 -22.25 20.10
C SER A 15 6.63 -23.12 18.86
N GLY A 16 7.60 -24.02 18.61
CA GLY A 16 7.48 -24.97 17.51
C GLY A 16 6.24 -25.85 17.62
N THR A 17 5.86 -26.21 18.83
CA THR A 17 4.66 -27.01 19.11
C THR A 17 3.38 -26.24 18.73
N ASP A 18 3.27 -24.98 19.14
CA ASP A 18 2.11 -24.15 18.82
C ASP A 18 2.00 -23.89 17.31
N LEU A 19 3.13 -23.71 16.63
CA LEU A 19 3.13 -23.51 15.17
C LEU A 19 2.66 -24.78 14.44
N LEU A 20 3.13 -25.96 14.89
CA LEU A 20 2.67 -27.24 14.36
C LEU A 20 1.17 -27.42 14.57
N GLU A 21 0.68 -27.15 15.78
CA GLU A 21 -0.74 -27.22 16.10
C GLU A 21 -1.59 -26.26 15.23
N LEU A 22 -1.08 -25.07 14.94
CA LEU A 22 -1.74 -24.14 14.02
C LEU A 22 -1.79 -24.70 12.59
N GLN A 23 -0.71 -25.31 12.11
CA GLN A 23 -0.66 -25.90 10.77
C GLN A 23 -1.53 -27.15 10.62
N ASP A 24 -1.69 -27.93 11.69
CA ASP A 24 -2.62 -29.06 11.71
C ASP A 24 -4.09 -28.62 11.65
N ARG A 25 -4.40 -27.48 12.24
CA ARG A 25 -5.79 -26.91 12.22
C ARG A 25 -6.16 -26.27 10.88
N PHE A 26 -5.21 -25.64 10.22
CA PHE A 26 -5.36 -25.11 8.86
C PHE A 26 -3.98 -25.05 8.18
N PRO A 27 -3.85 -25.68 7.02
CA PRO A 27 -2.60 -25.64 6.29
C PRO A 27 -2.33 -24.24 5.76
N PHE A 28 -1.13 -23.74 5.95
CA PHE A 28 -0.63 -22.51 5.33
C PHE A 28 0.85 -22.68 4.97
N SER A 29 1.23 -22.08 3.87
CA SER A 29 2.57 -22.19 3.32
C SER A 29 3.02 -20.88 2.69
N ILE A 30 4.33 -20.77 2.48
CA ILE A 30 4.86 -19.72 1.62
C ILE A 30 4.74 -20.22 0.17
N GLU A 31 4.04 -19.46 -0.65
CA GLU A 31 3.74 -19.80 -2.04
C GLU A 31 4.51 -18.90 -2.99
N PRO A 32 5.09 -19.46 -4.07
CA PRO A 32 5.69 -18.66 -5.12
C PRO A 32 4.61 -18.01 -5.99
N ILE A 33 4.85 -16.78 -6.42
CA ILE A 33 4.02 -16.03 -7.34
C ILE A 33 4.89 -15.51 -8.48
N ASP A 34 4.47 -15.73 -9.71
CA ASP A 34 5.19 -15.28 -10.89
C ASP A 34 5.15 -13.75 -11.05
N ALA A 35 6.23 -13.21 -11.62
CA ALA A 35 6.27 -11.82 -12.04
C ALA A 35 5.09 -11.49 -12.98
N GLY A 36 4.54 -10.30 -12.86
CA GLY A 36 3.37 -9.87 -13.64
C GLY A 36 2.01 -10.23 -13.04
N THR A 37 1.96 -11.07 -12.00
CA THR A 37 0.70 -11.47 -11.35
C THR A 37 0.09 -10.30 -10.58
N LYS A 38 -1.22 -10.09 -10.75
CA LYS A 38 -1.99 -9.12 -9.97
C LYS A 38 -2.31 -9.73 -8.59
N LEU A 39 -1.86 -9.07 -7.54
CA LEU A 39 -2.10 -9.50 -6.15
C LEU A 39 -3.37 -8.92 -5.57
N LEU A 40 -3.60 -7.64 -5.82
CA LEU A 40 -4.76 -6.89 -5.36
C LEU A 40 -5.24 -5.97 -6.47
N VAL A 41 -6.54 -5.80 -6.58
CA VAL A 41 -7.16 -4.88 -7.53
C VAL A 41 -7.69 -3.67 -6.76
N ALA A 42 -7.50 -2.47 -7.32
CA ALA A 42 -8.03 -1.24 -6.72
C ALA A 42 -9.56 -1.32 -6.59
N GLY A 43 -10.07 -0.94 -5.44
CA GLY A 43 -11.50 -0.99 -5.11
C GLY A 43 -11.99 -2.35 -4.58
N GLU A 44 -11.21 -3.42 -4.70
CA GLU A 44 -11.59 -4.73 -4.16
C GLU A 44 -11.22 -4.86 -2.68
N ARG A 45 -12.03 -5.65 -1.97
CA ARG A 45 -11.74 -6.00 -0.58
C ARG A 45 -10.77 -7.16 -0.50
N THR A 46 -9.80 -7.04 0.40
CA THR A 46 -8.89 -8.14 0.71
C THR A 46 -9.63 -9.26 1.44
N LYS A 47 -9.49 -10.49 0.95
CA LYS A 47 -10.19 -11.67 1.49
C LYS A 47 -9.40 -12.39 2.60
N GLY A 48 -8.22 -11.89 2.96
CA GLY A 48 -7.34 -12.50 3.95
C GLY A 48 -6.11 -11.66 4.24
N LEU A 49 -5.23 -12.19 5.09
CA LEU A 49 -3.89 -11.66 5.29
C LEU A 49 -2.99 -12.10 4.14
N LEU A 50 -2.36 -11.15 3.49
CA LEU A 50 -1.35 -11.39 2.49
C LEU A 50 -0.05 -10.76 2.98
N TRP A 51 0.98 -11.57 3.12
CA TRP A 51 2.30 -11.15 3.55
C TRP A 51 3.31 -11.39 2.44
N ILE A 52 4.03 -10.34 2.03
CA ILE A 52 5.11 -10.47 1.06
C ILE A 52 6.38 -10.88 1.82
N VAL A 53 6.84 -12.09 1.59
CA VAL A 53 8.04 -12.66 2.23
C VAL A 53 9.30 -12.23 1.49
N SER A 54 9.27 -12.25 0.16
CA SER A 54 10.39 -11.82 -0.69
C SER A 54 9.90 -11.33 -2.05
N GLY A 55 10.75 -10.58 -2.75
CA GLY A 55 10.46 -10.02 -4.05
C GLY A 55 9.94 -8.59 -3.99
N THR A 56 9.55 -8.05 -5.14
CA THR A 56 9.17 -6.65 -5.33
C THR A 56 7.78 -6.55 -5.90
N VAL A 57 6.96 -5.66 -5.39
CA VAL A 57 5.62 -5.38 -5.91
C VAL A 57 5.51 -3.94 -6.37
N ARG A 58 4.76 -3.74 -7.43
CA ARG A 58 4.41 -2.43 -7.98
C ARG A 58 3.02 -2.04 -7.53
N ARG A 59 2.90 -0.80 -7.09
CA ARG A 59 1.62 -0.17 -6.77
C ARG A 59 1.08 0.55 -8.00
N ASN A 60 -0.13 0.21 -8.43
CA ASN A 60 -0.83 0.87 -9.51
C ASN A 60 -1.99 1.68 -8.95
N LEU A 61 -1.93 2.97 -9.15
CA LEU A 61 -3.04 3.88 -8.83
C LEU A 61 -3.87 4.10 -10.09
N PRO A 62 -5.20 3.91 -10.09
CA PRO A 62 -6.03 3.98 -11.30
C PRO A 62 -5.98 5.32 -12.03
N TRP A 63 -5.58 6.39 -11.31
CA TRP A 63 -5.54 7.77 -11.79
C TRP A 63 -4.11 8.28 -12.07
N MET A 64 -3.10 7.39 -11.99
CA MET A 64 -1.71 7.75 -12.25
C MET A 64 -1.17 6.88 -13.39
N GLU A 65 -0.50 7.52 -14.34
CA GLU A 65 0.20 6.79 -15.41
C GLU A 65 1.30 5.91 -14.80
N GLU A 66 1.48 4.70 -15.35
CA GLU A 66 2.63 3.88 -15.00
C GLU A 66 3.90 4.66 -15.33
N SER A 67 4.49 5.27 -14.32
CA SER A 67 5.78 5.90 -14.46
C SER A 67 6.79 4.84 -14.85
N LEU A 68 7.44 5.02 -15.98
CA LEU A 68 8.55 4.16 -16.45
C LEU A 68 9.76 4.21 -15.52
N GLU A 69 9.76 5.09 -14.53
CA GLU A 69 10.84 5.33 -13.59
C GLU A 69 10.70 4.54 -12.29
N GLY A 70 10.72 3.25 -12.40
CA GLY A 70 11.01 2.33 -11.29
C GLY A 70 9.81 1.95 -10.41
N PRO A 71 9.81 0.70 -9.95
CA PRO A 71 8.78 0.16 -9.07
C PRO A 71 8.80 0.84 -7.70
N LEU A 72 7.63 0.95 -7.08
CA LEU A 72 7.55 1.13 -5.65
C LEU A 72 8.10 -0.15 -5.02
N LEU A 73 9.36 -0.10 -4.65
CA LEU A 73 9.96 -1.16 -3.85
C LEU A 73 9.20 -1.20 -2.54
N ILE A 74 8.28 -2.15 -2.43
CA ILE A 74 7.81 -2.54 -1.12
C ILE A 74 8.79 -3.56 -0.64
N GLU A 75 9.51 -3.14 0.38
CA GLU A 75 10.37 -4.01 1.14
C GLU A 75 9.60 -5.25 1.58
N PRO A 76 10.25 -6.42 1.62
CA PRO A 76 9.69 -7.61 2.24
C PRO A 76 9.08 -7.23 3.60
N GLU A 77 8.05 -7.93 4.05
CA GLU A 77 7.35 -7.72 5.33
C GLU A 77 6.12 -6.80 5.28
N ARG A 78 5.58 -6.49 4.12
CA ARG A 78 4.30 -5.77 4.09
C ARG A 78 3.11 -6.71 4.26
N LEU A 79 2.30 -6.38 5.25
CA LEU A 79 1.06 -7.07 5.54
C LEU A 79 -0.12 -6.29 4.94
N PHE A 80 -0.93 -6.97 4.13
CA PHE A 80 -2.22 -6.45 3.67
C PHE A 80 -3.32 -7.02 4.56
N GLY A 81 -4.15 -6.13 5.09
CA GLY A 81 -5.11 -6.46 6.13
C GLY A 81 -6.42 -7.05 5.63
N LEU A 82 -7.20 -7.52 6.59
CA LEU A 82 -8.51 -8.13 6.41
C LEU A 82 -9.58 -7.08 6.06
N ASP A 83 -10.46 -7.41 5.12
CA ASP A 83 -11.60 -6.58 4.70
C ASP A 83 -11.27 -5.12 4.34
N ASN A 84 -10.03 -4.85 4.04
CA ASN A 84 -9.60 -3.52 3.64
C ASN A 84 -9.81 -3.34 2.14
N THR A 85 -10.46 -2.25 1.76
CA THR A 85 -10.51 -1.83 0.37
C THR A 85 -9.21 -1.10 0.05
N THR A 86 -8.48 -1.55 -0.96
CA THR A 86 -7.27 -0.87 -1.40
C THR A 86 -7.59 0.16 -2.47
N GLU A 87 -7.09 1.39 -2.31
CA GLU A 87 -7.19 2.43 -3.34
C GLU A 87 -6.29 2.15 -4.55
N ALA A 88 -5.29 1.29 -4.36
CA ALA A 88 -4.32 0.95 -5.39
C ALA A 88 -4.37 -0.54 -5.73
N GLY A 89 -4.18 -0.86 -6.99
CA GLY A 89 -3.82 -2.20 -7.41
C GLY A 89 -2.38 -2.53 -7.02
N TRP A 90 -2.08 -3.81 -6.86
CA TRP A 90 -0.75 -4.31 -6.57
C TRP A 90 -0.41 -5.45 -7.52
N LYS A 91 0.75 -5.37 -8.16
CA LYS A 91 1.24 -6.33 -9.15
C LYS A 91 2.64 -6.79 -8.78
N ALA A 92 2.92 -8.06 -8.93
CA ALA A 92 4.26 -8.61 -8.79
C ALA A 92 5.19 -8.03 -9.87
N GLU A 93 6.24 -7.34 -9.49
CA GLU A 93 7.26 -6.82 -10.41
C GLU A 93 8.32 -7.88 -10.68
N THR A 94 8.70 -8.61 -9.66
CA THR A 94 9.57 -9.79 -9.73
C THR A 94 8.83 -11.02 -9.30
N ALA A 95 9.42 -12.20 -9.42
CA ALA A 95 8.92 -13.37 -8.72
C ALA A 95 8.85 -13.08 -7.22
N LEU A 96 7.75 -13.44 -6.58
CA LEU A 96 7.50 -13.21 -5.16
C LEU A 96 7.38 -14.53 -4.43
N GLU A 97 7.57 -14.45 -3.14
CA GLU A 97 7.10 -15.44 -2.18
C GLU A 97 6.12 -14.77 -1.23
N ILE A 98 4.95 -15.32 -1.09
CA ILE A 98 3.89 -14.78 -0.26
C ILE A 98 3.41 -15.81 0.77
N LEU A 99 2.97 -15.33 1.92
CA LEU A 99 2.13 -16.09 2.84
C LEU A 99 0.71 -15.52 2.74
N TYR A 100 -0.24 -16.38 2.39
CA TYR A 100 -1.65 -16.02 2.37
C TYR A 100 -2.42 -16.85 3.39
N ILE A 101 -3.24 -16.18 4.20
CA ILE A 101 -4.13 -16.81 5.18
C ILE A 101 -5.51 -16.20 5.02
N SER A 102 -6.51 -17.02 4.70
CA SER A 102 -7.89 -16.54 4.53
C SER A 102 -8.41 -15.87 5.81
N LYS A 103 -9.34 -14.91 5.66
CA LYS A 103 -9.98 -14.23 6.79
C LYS A 103 -10.58 -15.22 7.78
N GLU A 104 -11.22 -16.27 7.27
CA GLU A 104 -11.83 -17.29 8.11
C GLU A 104 -10.79 -17.97 9.00
N ASN A 105 -9.67 -18.42 8.44
CA ASN A 105 -8.59 -19.06 9.18
C ASN A 105 -7.90 -18.09 10.14
N VAL A 106 -7.74 -16.82 9.77
CA VAL A 106 -7.22 -15.80 10.68
C VAL A 106 -8.09 -15.69 11.92
N VAL A 107 -9.41 -15.52 11.75
CA VAL A 107 -10.34 -15.30 12.88
C VAL A 107 -10.55 -16.56 13.67
N ARG A 108 -10.74 -17.71 13.03
CA ARG A 108 -11.07 -18.97 13.71
C ARG A 108 -9.89 -19.62 14.40
N HIS A 109 -8.69 -19.49 13.86
CA HIS A 109 -7.53 -20.24 14.29
C HIS A 109 -6.35 -19.36 14.67
N LEU A 110 -5.85 -18.52 13.76
CA LEU A 110 -4.62 -17.79 13.93
C LEU A 110 -4.64 -16.87 15.17
N LEU A 111 -5.67 -16.05 15.29
CA LEU A 111 -5.80 -15.08 16.39
C LEU A 111 -6.20 -15.70 17.74
N ARG A 112 -6.41 -17.00 17.79
CA ARG A 112 -6.60 -17.72 19.08
C ARG A 112 -5.29 -17.94 19.80
N ASN A 113 -4.18 -18.07 19.09
CA ASN A 113 -2.87 -18.11 19.72
C ASN A 113 -2.53 -16.70 20.26
N ALA A 114 -2.21 -16.63 21.55
CA ALA A 114 -2.00 -15.36 22.24
C ALA A 114 -0.78 -14.60 21.71
N ILE A 115 0.31 -15.32 21.37
CA ILE A 115 1.54 -14.72 20.84
C ILE A 115 1.28 -14.14 19.45
N VAL A 116 0.67 -14.92 18.56
CA VAL A 116 0.34 -14.46 17.21
C VAL A 116 -0.61 -13.25 17.24
N ARG A 117 -1.60 -13.30 18.13
CA ARG A 117 -2.52 -12.16 18.31
C ARG A 117 -1.80 -10.90 18.78
N LEU A 118 -0.90 -11.02 19.75
CA LEU A 118 -0.11 -9.90 20.24
C LEU A 118 0.77 -9.32 19.11
N ASN A 119 1.47 -10.19 18.37
CA ASN A 119 2.30 -9.78 17.24
C ASN A 119 1.48 -9.08 16.17
N PHE A 120 0.28 -9.60 15.84
CA PHE A 120 -0.63 -8.98 14.88
C PHE A 120 -1.07 -7.58 15.33
N MET A 121 -1.43 -7.41 16.60
CA MET A 121 -1.79 -6.10 17.16
C MET A 121 -0.60 -5.13 17.13
N THR A 122 0.61 -5.60 17.43
CA THR A 122 1.84 -4.80 17.34
C THR A 122 2.12 -4.33 15.91
N LEU A 123 1.95 -5.23 14.93
CA LEU A 123 2.11 -4.89 13.51
C LEU A 123 1.08 -3.86 13.05
N LEU A 124 -0.18 -4.00 13.46
CA LEU A 124 -1.22 -3.01 13.17
C LEU A 124 -0.92 -1.66 13.81
N SER A 125 -0.52 -1.65 15.08
CA SER A 125 -0.14 -0.43 15.79
C SER A 125 1.02 0.29 15.11
N SER A 126 2.08 -0.45 14.74
CA SER A 126 3.22 0.09 14.00
C SER A 126 2.84 0.64 12.62
N ALA A 127 1.90 -0.01 11.94
CA ALA A 127 1.39 0.48 10.65
C ALA A 127 0.58 1.77 10.81
N LEU A 128 -0.23 1.88 11.87
CA LEU A 128 -0.97 3.10 12.21
C LEU A 128 -0.02 4.24 12.58
N GLN A 129 1.01 3.97 13.39
CA GLN A 129 2.01 4.98 13.77
C GLN A 129 2.77 5.50 12.56
N ARG A 130 3.14 4.64 11.60
CA ARG A 130 3.76 5.05 10.33
C ARG A 130 2.86 5.96 9.49
N LYS A 131 1.55 5.73 9.51
CA LYS A 131 0.56 6.63 8.88
C LYS A 131 0.34 7.92 9.67
N SER A 132 0.54 7.86 10.98
CA SER A 132 0.34 8.97 11.93
C SER A 132 1.63 9.72 12.27
N ALA A 133 2.77 9.43 11.59
CA ALA A 133 3.92 10.35 11.64
C ALA A 133 3.38 11.76 11.36
N PRO A 134 3.78 12.80 12.14
CA PRO A 134 3.13 14.09 12.10
C PRO A 134 3.10 14.59 10.67
N LEU A 135 1.97 14.36 10.02
CA LEU A 135 1.59 15.09 8.84
C LEU A 135 1.48 16.52 9.36
N GLU A 136 2.43 17.36 8.98
CA GLU A 136 2.14 18.79 8.93
C GLU A 136 0.79 18.88 8.27
N VAL A 137 -0.24 19.23 9.04
CA VAL A 137 -1.61 19.31 8.50
C VAL A 137 -1.54 20.33 7.39
N PRO A 138 -1.71 19.91 6.12
CA PRO A 138 -1.51 20.81 5.00
C PRO A 138 -2.50 21.95 5.12
N ARG A 139 -2.02 23.17 5.36
CA ARG A 139 -2.85 24.35 5.57
C ARG A 139 -3.28 24.99 4.26
N THR A 140 -2.44 24.86 3.24
CA THR A 140 -2.71 25.43 1.92
C THR A 140 -3.06 24.35 0.89
N VAL A 141 -3.77 24.73 -0.17
CA VAL A 141 -4.09 23.82 -1.28
C VAL A 141 -2.82 23.29 -1.94
N GLU A 142 -1.78 24.10 -2.01
CA GLU A 142 -0.48 23.69 -2.55
C GLU A 142 0.18 22.61 -1.67
N GLU A 143 0.16 22.76 -0.36
CA GLU A 143 0.65 21.75 0.59
C GLU A 143 -0.16 20.46 0.52
N LYS A 144 -1.50 20.57 0.39
CA LYS A 144 -2.38 19.41 0.19
C LYS A 144 -2.03 18.68 -1.11
N LEU A 145 -1.83 19.41 -2.20
CA LEU A 145 -1.41 18.86 -3.49
C LEU A 145 -0.04 18.19 -3.38
N ARG A 146 0.94 18.85 -2.77
CA ARG A 146 2.28 18.27 -2.55
C ARG A 146 2.23 17.01 -1.70
N SER A 147 1.44 17.00 -0.62
CA SER A 147 1.24 15.82 0.22
C SER A 147 0.60 14.68 -0.55
N PHE A 148 -0.43 14.98 -1.35
CA PHE A 148 -1.09 14.01 -2.21
C PHE A 148 -0.11 13.41 -3.24
N VAL A 149 0.64 14.25 -3.95
CA VAL A 149 1.65 13.83 -4.92
C VAL A 149 2.78 13.02 -4.25
N ARG A 150 3.24 13.46 -3.06
CA ARG A 150 4.26 12.73 -2.30
C ARG A 150 3.79 11.34 -1.89
N SER A 151 2.52 11.17 -1.54
CA SER A 151 1.94 9.85 -1.24
C SER A 151 1.85 8.95 -2.49
N ALA A 152 1.86 9.56 -3.68
CA ALA A 152 1.83 8.89 -4.97
C ALA A 152 3.21 8.71 -5.60
N ARG A 153 4.21 9.51 -5.19
CA ARG A 153 5.58 9.44 -5.70
C ARG A 153 6.31 8.19 -5.27
N LEU A 154 7.12 7.69 -6.18
CA LEU A 154 8.01 6.54 -5.97
C LEU A 154 9.41 6.99 -5.54
N LYS A 155 9.88 8.11 -6.10
CA LYS A 155 11.16 8.75 -5.77
C LYS A 155 10.92 10.24 -5.50
N PRO A 156 11.72 10.89 -4.63
CA PRO A 156 11.52 12.31 -4.27
C PRO A 156 11.48 13.26 -5.45
N ASP A 157 12.31 13.05 -6.47
CA ASP A 157 12.51 13.96 -7.60
C ASP A 157 11.91 13.46 -8.93
N SER A 158 11.04 12.45 -8.90
CA SER A 158 10.39 11.96 -10.11
C SER A 158 9.25 12.87 -10.55
N GLN A 159 9.11 13.06 -11.87
CA GLN A 159 7.93 13.68 -12.46
C GLN A 159 6.70 12.80 -12.20
N VAL A 160 5.58 13.41 -11.86
CA VAL A 160 4.31 12.71 -11.63
C VAL A 160 3.26 13.22 -12.61
N THR A 161 2.66 12.32 -13.34
CA THR A 161 1.53 12.61 -14.23
C THR A 161 0.24 12.10 -13.60
N LEU A 162 -0.69 13.00 -13.32
CA LEU A 162 -2.01 12.70 -12.78
C LEU A 162 -3.05 12.72 -13.90
N HIS A 163 -3.71 11.59 -14.15
CA HIS A 163 -4.85 11.49 -15.07
C HIS A 163 -6.14 11.51 -14.27
N MET A 164 -6.70 12.69 -14.05
CA MET A 164 -7.96 12.86 -13.35
C MET A 164 -8.64 14.20 -13.64
N LYS A 165 -9.95 14.23 -13.44
CA LYS A 165 -10.73 15.47 -13.58
C LYS A 165 -10.44 16.41 -12.41
N MET A 166 -10.48 17.72 -12.70
CA MET A 166 -10.33 18.76 -11.68
C MET A 166 -11.30 18.61 -10.50
N THR A 167 -12.52 18.15 -10.78
CA THR A 167 -13.53 17.88 -9.74
C THR A 167 -13.11 16.75 -8.81
N GLU A 168 -12.61 15.67 -9.37
CA GLU A 168 -12.14 14.52 -8.61
C GLU A 168 -10.91 14.88 -7.74
N LEU A 169 -9.96 15.62 -8.29
CA LEU A 169 -8.80 16.09 -7.52
C LEU A 169 -9.23 17.03 -6.39
N ALA A 170 -10.21 17.90 -6.62
CA ALA A 170 -10.73 18.80 -5.61
C ALA A 170 -11.38 18.04 -4.44
N GLU A 171 -12.17 17.02 -4.74
CA GLU A 171 -12.76 16.12 -3.73
C GLU A 171 -11.69 15.38 -2.91
N ARG A 172 -10.68 14.82 -3.59
CA ARG A 172 -9.58 14.09 -2.92
C ARG A 172 -8.75 14.98 -2.00
N LEU A 173 -8.59 16.24 -2.36
CA LEU A 173 -7.85 17.22 -1.56
C LEU A 173 -8.75 17.93 -0.52
N ASP A 174 -10.04 17.63 -0.49
CA ASP A 174 -11.02 18.33 0.35
C ASP A 174 -10.90 19.86 0.20
N VAL A 175 -11.06 20.33 -1.04
CA VAL A 175 -11.01 21.76 -1.40
C VAL A 175 -12.03 22.08 -2.47
N SER A 176 -12.45 23.35 -2.60
CA SER A 176 -13.34 23.74 -3.68
C SER A 176 -12.60 23.70 -5.03
N ARG A 177 -13.32 23.28 -6.09
CA ARG A 177 -12.80 23.27 -7.46
C ARG A 177 -12.23 24.62 -7.88
N LEU A 178 -12.89 25.72 -7.46
CA LEU A 178 -12.45 27.07 -7.81
C LEU A 178 -11.08 27.41 -7.20
N VAL A 179 -10.90 27.11 -5.93
CA VAL A 179 -9.63 27.34 -5.22
C VAL A 179 -8.52 26.47 -5.80
N LEU A 180 -8.80 25.19 -6.06
CA LEU A 180 -7.86 24.29 -6.71
C LEU A 180 -7.43 24.81 -8.08
N SER A 181 -8.40 25.19 -8.94
CA SER A 181 -8.12 25.73 -10.28
C SER A 181 -7.20 26.95 -10.23
N ARG A 182 -7.47 27.90 -9.33
CA ARG A 182 -6.61 29.08 -9.15
C ARG A 182 -5.20 28.70 -8.72
N THR A 183 -5.07 27.76 -7.79
CA THR A 183 -3.77 27.28 -7.31
C THR A 183 -2.99 26.59 -8.43
N LEU A 184 -3.63 25.70 -9.19
CA LEU A 184 -2.97 24.99 -10.29
C LEU A 184 -2.54 25.95 -11.42
N ASN A 185 -3.38 26.91 -11.78
CA ASN A 185 -3.01 27.92 -12.79
C ASN A 185 -1.81 28.76 -12.33
N ARG A 186 -1.75 29.14 -11.05
CA ARG A 186 -0.58 29.84 -10.48
C ARG A 186 0.68 28.97 -10.58
N LEU A 187 0.60 27.70 -10.16
CA LEU A 187 1.74 26.77 -10.21
C LEU A 187 2.20 26.51 -11.66
N ALA A 188 1.26 26.49 -12.61
CA ALA A 188 1.59 26.37 -14.04
C ALA A 188 2.34 27.61 -14.56
N LEU A 189 1.92 28.81 -14.17
CA LEU A 189 2.63 30.06 -14.49
C LEU A 189 4.03 30.11 -13.87
N GLU A 190 4.21 29.50 -12.69
CA GLU A 190 5.51 29.37 -12.03
C GLU A 190 6.39 28.23 -12.64
N GLY A 191 5.90 27.51 -13.66
CA GLY A 191 6.61 26.39 -14.31
C GLY A 191 6.75 25.14 -13.46
N LYS A 192 6.07 25.05 -12.30
CA LYS A 192 6.14 23.90 -11.38
C LYS A 192 5.31 22.72 -11.86
N ILE A 193 4.26 22.99 -12.65
CA ILE A 193 3.36 21.98 -13.21
C ILE A 193 3.00 22.33 -14.65
N GLU A 194 2.58 21.32 -15.40
CA GLU A 194 1.99 21.49 -16.74
C GLU A 194 0.54 21.00 -16.71
N LEU A 195 -0.38 21.81 -17.20
CA LEU A 195 -1.81 21.49 -17.27
C LEU A 195 -2.19 21.12 -18.70
N LYS A 196 -2.72 19.91 -18.88
CA LYS A 196 -3.34 19.45 -20.13
C LYS A 196 -4.78 19.02 -19.85
N ARG A 197 -5.53 18.69 -20.89
CA ARG A 197 -6.90 18.22 -20.73
C ARG A 197 -6.92 16.93 -19.90
N GLU A 198 -7.57 16.97 -18.73
CA GLU A 198 -7.64 15.85 -17.75
C GLU A 198 -6.29 15.29 -17.30
N THR A 199 -5.21 16.04 -17.49
CA THR A 199 -3.84 15.61 -17.14
C THR A 199 -3.10 16.75 -16.46
N ILE A 200 -2.47 16.45 -15.34
CA ILE A 200 -1.62 17.38 -14.58
C ILE A 200 -0.25 16.73 -14.45
N ILE A 201 0.78 17.38 -14.99
CA ILE A 201 2.16 16.93 -14.91
C ILE A 201 2.86 17.80 -13.86
N ILE A 202 3.44 17.16 -12.86
CA ILE A 202 4.10 17.82 -11.73
C ILE A 202 5.58 17.53 -11.82
N ASN A 203 6.36 18.54 -12.06
CA ASN A 203 7.82 18.45 -12.15
C ASN A 203 8.41 18.14 -10.76
N GLY A 204 9.55 17.44 -10.74
CA GLY A 204 10.26 17.05 -9.53
C GLY A 204 10.85 18.24 -8.74
#